data_2a7e464402cacfd56c694017fc9277ab
#
_entry.id   2a7e464402cacfd56c694017fc9277ab
#
_cell.length_a   1.000
_cell.length_b   1.000
_cell.length_c   1.000
_cell.angle_alpha   90.00
_cell.angle_beta   90.00
_cell.angle_gamma   90.00
#
_symmetry.space_group_name_H-M   'P 1'
#
loop_
_entity.id
_entity.type
_entity.pdbx_description
1 polymer ?
#
loop_
_entity_poly.entity_id
_entity_poly.type
_entity_poly.pdbx_seq_one_letter_code
_entity_poly.pdbx_strand_id
1 'polypeptide(L)'
;MIHFVLLVVCAGVIYLACEWFVNAVEWLGQRLKVGPLAVGTILAAFGTALPESVVTFVAVVFGRGDAAKDIGVGAAMGGPLALATVAYGVTGWMMLARRRKERMTSPARVFDDLPIPVPVPAGPADPPATAQPPAALANEHGDLRKLARDQRWFLAVFVVKVTLGLVAFAVKPWLGLLFFAAYGVYFWREIRSARGEHDGGGADLEPLLLQRRRPVPATWAVLVQTLATLALIFAASQLFVHQLGAIGPILGLPAAVTALLLSPIATELPEIMNAIIWVRQGKTALALANISGAMMIQATVPSGLGLLFTPW
;
A
#
# COMPACT_ATOMS: atom_id res chain seq x y z
N MET A 1 -9.58 -29.16 -9.18
CA MET A 1 -10.57 -28.73 -8.16
C MET A 1 -9.89 -28.30 -6.86
N ILE A 2 -9.00 -29.09 -6.24
CA ILE A 2 -8.39 -28.75 -4.94
C ILE A 2 -7.61 -27.42 -4.96
N HIS A 3 -6.85 -27.14 -6.02
CA HIS A 3 -6.11 -25.89 -6.18
C HIS A 3 -6.99 -24.64 -6.17
N PHE A 4 -8.18 -24.71 -6.80
CA PHE A 4 -9.15 -23.59 -6.78
C PHE A 4 -9.71 -23.37 -5.38
N VAL A 5 -10.06 -24.45 -4.66
CA VAL A 5 -10.54 -24.35 -3.27
C VAL A 5 -9.46 -23.75 -2.38
N LEU A 6 -8.22 -24.26 -2.47
CA LEU A 6 -7.09 -23.75 -1.69
C LEU A 6 -6.80 -22.27 -2.02
N LEU A 7 -6.90 -21.87 -3.28
CA LEU A 7 -6.70 -20.48 -3.68
C LEU A 7 -7.73 -19.56 -3.01
N VAL A 8 -9.01 -19.93 -3.04
CA VAL A 8 -10.09 -19.15 -2.38
C VAL A 8 -9.89 -19.11 -0.87
N VAL A 9 -9.51 -20.24 -0.25
CA VAL A 9 -9.21 -20.31 1.18
C VAL A 9 -8.03 -19.40 1.53
N CYS A 10 -6.94 -19.45 0.76
CA CYS A 10 -5.79 -18.58 0.97
C CYS A 10 -6.17 -17.10 0.87
N ALA A 11 -6.95 -16.71 -0.15
CA ALA A 11 -7.44 -15.33 -0.30
C ALA A 11 -8.26 -14.88 0.91
N GLY A 12 -9.13 -15.75 1.43
CA GLY A 12 -9.90 -15.49 2.65
C GLY A 12 -9.01 -15.33 3.89
N VAL A 13 -8.00 -16.20 4.05
CA VAL A 13 -7.03 -16.10 5.15
C VAL A 13 -6.22 -14.82 5.05
N ILE A 14 -5.74 -14.45 3.86
CA ILE A 14 -5.02 -13.19 3.62
C ILE A 14 -5.90 -12.00 4.03
N TYR A 15 -7.15 -11.97 3.57
CA TYR A 15 -8.08 -10.88 3.90
C TYR A 15 -8.27 -10.73 5.44
N LEU A 16 -8.57 -11.84 6.13
CA LEU A 16 -8.76 -11.81 7.59
C LEU A 16 -7.47 -11.41 8.33
N ALA A 17 -6.32 -11.92 7.87
CA ALA A 17 -5.03 -11.54 8.45
C ALA A 17 -4.73 -10.05 8.22
N CYS A 18 -5.09 -9.49 7.06
CA CYS A 18 -4.96 -8.06 6.75
C CYS A 18 -5.87 -7.20 7.65
N GLU A 19 -7.11 -7.62 7.96
CA GLU A 19 -7.95 -6.89 8.92
C GLU A 19 -7.29 -6.79 10.30
N TRP A 20 -6.72 -7.88 10.78
CA TRP A 20 -6.00 -7.89 12.06
C TRP A 20 -4.70 -7.09 11.99
N PHE A 21 -4.01 -7.16 10.87
CA PHE A 21 -2.77 -6.42 10.65
C PHE A 21 -3.01 -4.91 10.62
N VAL A 22 -3.98 -4.44 9.84
CA VAL A 22 -4.34 -3.03 9.73
C VAL A 22 -4.69 -2.44 11.11
N ASN A 23 -5.50 -3.15 11.90
CA ASN A 23 -5.83 -2.77 13.26
C ASN A 23 -4.57 -2.68 14.17
N ALA A 24 -3.66 -3.64 14.06
CA ALA A 24 -2.44 -3.66 14.88
C ALA A 24 -1.44 -2.56 14.47
N VAL A 25 -1.26 -2.32 13.18
CA VAL A 25 -0.28 -1.35 12.67
C VAL A 25 -0.70 0.09 12.98
N GLU A 26 -1.99 0.38 13.04
CA GLU A 26 -2.49 1.68 13.50
C GLU A 26 -2.12 1.92 14.97
N TRP A 27 -2.31 0.94 15.84
CA TRP A 27 -1.86 1.00 17.24
C TRP A 27 -0.35 1.11 17.37
N LEU A 28 0.40 0.41 16.49
CA LEU A 28 1.86 0.52 16.45
C LEU A 28 2.29 1.94 16.07
N GLY A 29 1.64 2.55 15.10
CA GLY A 29 1.86 3.94 14.69
C GLY A 29 1.63 4.92 15.84
N GLN A 30 0.56 4.75 16.59
CA GLN A 30 0.28 5.55 17.79
C GLN A 30 1.40 5.38 18.85
N ARG A 31 1.89 4.15 19.06
CA ARG A 31 3.00 3.89 19.99
C ARG A 31 4.32 4.55 19.57
N LEU A 32 4.59 4.53 18.27
CA LEU A 32 5.78 5.15 17.69
C LEU A 32 5.64 6.66 17.51
N LYS A 33 4.46 7.22 17.81
CA LYS A 33 4.15 8.65 17.64
C LYS A 33 4.38 9.12 16.20
N VAL A 34 3.95 8.33 15.22
CA VAL A 34 4.00 8.68 13.79
C VAL A 34 2.61 8.99 13.28
N GLY A 35 2.51 9.97 12.37
CA GLY A 35 1.24 10.37 11.78
C GLY A 35 0.60 9.26 10.90
N PRO A 36 -0.72 9.34 10.62
CA PRO A 36 -1.44 8.32 9.88
C PRO A 36 -0.83 7.97 8.52
N LEU A 37 -0.34 8.97 7.77
CA LEU A 37 0.28 8.72 6.47
C LEU A 37 1.55 7.86 6.59
N ALA A 38 2.38 8.10 7.62
CA ALA A 38 3.57 7.29 7.86
C ALA A 38 3.24 5.86 8.33
N VAL A 39 2.09 5.66 8.97
CA VAL A 39 1.58 4.31 9.26
C VAL A 39 1.39 3.54 7.95
N GLY A 40 0.77 4.16 6.95
CA GLY A 40 0.59 3.55 5.63
C GLY A 40 1.91 3.40 4.87
N THR A 41 2.64 4.50 4.64
CA THR A 41 3.84 4.53 3.77
C THR A 41 5.03 3.78 4.32
N ILE A 42 5.18 3.70 5.66
CA ILE A 42 6.33 3.08 6.30
C ILE A 42 5.93 1.75 6.96
N LEU A 43 5.05 1.80 7.97
CA LEU A 43 4.84 0.61 8.80
C LEU A 43 4.12 -0.50 8.05
N ALA A 44 3.01 -0.18 7.39
CA ALA A 44 2.24 -1.18 6.66
C ALA A 44 2.97 -1.62 5.39
N ALA A 45 3.40 -0.66 4.56
CA ALA A 45 4.07 -0.95 3.30
C ALA A 45 5.38 -1.72 3.50
N PHE A 46 6.20 -1.35 4.49
CA PHE A 46 7.42 -2.08 4.80
C PHE A 46 7.12 -3.51 5.27
N GLY A 47 6.10 -3.68 6.12
CA GLY A 47 5.71 -4.99 6.63
C GLY A 47 5.29 -5.95 5.51
N THR A 48 4.45 -5.51 4.59
CA THR A 48 3.90 -6.36 3.53
C THR A 48 4.81 -6.49 2.30
N ALA A 49 5.62 -5.47 1.96
CA ALA A 49 6.55 -5.52 0.83
C ALA A 49 7.94 -6.13 1.15
N LEU A 50 8.26 -6.36 2.44
CA LEU A 50 9.49 -7.05 2.83
C LEU A 50 9.60 -8.47 2.27
N PRO A 51 8.54 -9.30 2.31
CA PRO A 51 8.59 -10.66 1.79
C PRO A 51 9.07 -10.75 0.34
N GLU A 52 8.58 -9.89 -0.55
CA GLU A 52 9.00 -9.83 -1.96
C GLU A 52 10.47 -9.45 -2.09
N SER A 53 10.93 -8.50 -1.27
CA SER A 53 12.33 -8.10 -1.23
C SER A 53 13.24 -9.26 -0.77
N VAL A 54 12.79 -10.05 0.21
CA VAL A 54 13.50 -11.26 0.69
C VAL A 54 13.51 -12.34 -0.38
N VAL A 55 12.38 -12.60 -1.04
CA VAL A 55 12.30 -13.58 -2.15
C VAL A 55 13.25 -13.17 -3.28
N THR A 56 13.25 -11.90 -3.68
CA THR A 56 14.18 -11.38 -4.69
C THR A 56 15.63 -11.56 -4.23
N PHE A 57 15.95 -11.21 -2.98
CA PHE A 57 17.28 -11.38 -2.41
C PHE A 57 17.75 -12.84 -2.46
N VAL A 58 16.91 -13.76 -2.01
CA VAL A 58 17.22 -15.20 -2.04
C VAL A 58 17.42 -15.68 -3.48
N ALA A 59 16.56 -15.26 -4.41
CA ALA A 59 16.65 -15.65 -5.81
C ALA A 59 17.94 -15.15 -6.48
N VAL A 60 18.34 -13.89 -6.25
CA VAL A 60 19.50 -13.30 -6.92
C VAL A 60 20.84 -13.64 -6.24
N VAL A 61 20.87 -13.84 -4.92
CA VAL A 61 22.11 -14.12 -4.16
C VAL A 61 22.38 -15.62 -4.04
N PHE A 62 21.37 -16.43 -3.76
CA PHE A 62 21.49 -17.86 -3.50
C PHE A 62 20.92 -18.74 -4.63
N GLY A 63 20.16 -18.14 -5.56
CA GLY A 63 19.60 -18.86 -6.70
C GLY A 63 20.67 -19.42 -7.61
N ARG A 64 20.55 -20.72 -7.98
CA ARG A 64 21.47 -21.40 -8.90
C ARG A 64 20.87 -21.38 -10.31
N GLY A 65 21.63 -20.83 -11.26
CA GLY A 65 21.25 -20.77 -12.67
C GLY A 65 20.47 -19.50 -13.06
N ASP A 66 20.40 -19.27 -14.37
CA ASP A 66 19.82 -18.04 -14.93
C ASP A 66 18.30 -17.95 -14.69
N ALA A 67 17.59 -19.07 -14.69
CA ALA A 67 16.14 -19.11 -14.42
C ALA A 67 15.76 -18.53 -13.03
N ALA A 68 16.57 -18.76 -11.99
CA ALA A 68 16.32 -18.20 -10.66
C ALA A 68 16.53 -16.68 -10.65
N LYS A 69 17.52 -16.19 -11.39
CA LYS A 69 17.81 -14.76 -11.55
C LYS A 69 16.72 -14.06 -12.35
N ASP A 70 16.24 -14.68 -13.42
CA ASP A 70 15.14 -14.17 -14.23
C ASP A 70 13.85 -14.04 -13.42
N ILE A 71 13.56 -14.98 -12.53
CA ILE A 71 12.43 -14.90 -11.59
C ILE A 71 12.61 -13.71 -10.66
N GLY A 72 13.80 -13.49 -10.08
CA GLY A 72 14.08 -12.36 -9.21
C GLY A 72 13.92 -11.01 -9.91
N VAL A 73 14.42 -10.89 -11.14
CA VAL A 73 14.27 -9.67 -11.97
C VAL A 73 12.82 -9.47 -12.37
N GLY A 74 12.12 -10.53 -12.77
CA GLY A 74 10.70 -10.50 -13.12
C GLY A 74 9.82 -10.03 -11.96
N ALA A 75 10.05 -10.55 -10.76
CA ALA A 75 9.36 -10.12 -9.55
C ALA A 75 9.64 -8.64 -9.24
N ALA A 76 10.92 -8.22 -9.33
CA ALA A 76 11.30 -6.82 -9.11
C ALA A 76 10.65 -5.85 -10.10
N MET A 77 10.29 -6.26 -11.31
CA MET A 77 9.62 -5.43 -12.31
C MET A 77 8.09 -5.49 -12.20
N GLY A 78 7.55 -6.67 -11.93
CA GLY A 78 6.10 -6.93 -11.96
C GLY A 78 5.36 -6.31 -10.78
N GLY A 79 5.90 -6.40 -9.56
CA GLY A 79 5.27 -5.88 -8.35
C GLY A 79 4.90 -4.39 -8.44
N PRO A 80 5.86 -3.48 -8.70
CA PRO A 80 5.55 -2.06 -8.83
C PRO A 80 4.53 -1.74 -9.92
N LEU A 81 4.53 -2.50 -11.03
CA LEU A 81 3.53 -2.33 -12.09
C LEU A 81 2.14 -2.78 -11.65
N ALA A 82 2.04 -3.92 -10.93
CA ALA A 82 0.77 -4.40 -10.41
C ALA A 82 0.19 -3.41 -9.38
N LEU A 83 1.01 -2.84 -8.52
CA LEU A 83 0.59 -1.78 -7.58
C LEU A 83 0.14 -0.52 -8.32
N ALA A 84 0.91 -0.07 -9.31
CA ALA A 84 0.61 1.15 -10.09
C ALA A 84 -0.67 1.03 -10.93
N THR A 85 -1.05 -0.17 -11.31
CA THR A 85 -2.22 -0.43 -12.16
C THR A 85 -3.37 -1.05 -11.39
N VAL A 86 -3.22 -2.27 -10.89
CA VAL A 86 -4.31 -3.04 -10.27
C VAL A 86 -4.66 -2.47 -8.90
N ALA A 87 -3.69 -2.23 -8.01
CA ALA A 87 -3.97 -1.75 -6.66
C ALA A 87 -4.59 -0.35 -6.69
N TYR A 88 -4.01 0.59 -7.45
CA TYR A 88 -4.59 1.93 -7.61
C TYR A 88 -5.93 1.89 -8.34
N GLY A 89 -6.08 1.03 -9.36
CA GLY A 89 -7.34 0.87 -10.08
C GLY A 89 -8.48 0.40 -9.18
N VAL A 90 -8.26 -0.64 -8.40
CA VAL A 90 -9.24 -1.17 -7.43
C VAL A 90 -9.55 -0.14 -6.36
N THR A 91 -8.53 0.47 -5.76
CA THR A 91 -8.69 1.47 -4.70
C THR A 91 -9.44 2.71 -5.21
N GLY A 92 -9.06 3.24 -6.37
CA GLY A 92 -9.71 4.37 -7.00
C GLY A 92 -11.18 4.09 -7.34
N TRP A 93 -11.47 2.90 -7.88
CA TRP A 93 -12.85 2.48 -8.16
C TRP A 93 -13.69 2.41 -6.88
N MET A 94 -13.16 1.84 -5.81
CA MET A 94 -13.86 1.77 -4.53
C MET A 94 -14.12 3.15 -3.93
N MET A 95 -13.14 4.07 -4.02
CA MET A 95 -13.31 5.45 -3.56
C MET A 95 -14.42 6.17 -4.34
N LEU A 96 -14.46 6.01 -5.67
CA LEU A 96 -15.51 6.59 -6.51
C LEU A 96 -16.89 5.99 -6.19
N ALA A 97 -16.97 4.68 -6.01
CA ALA A 97 -18.21 4.01 -5.64
C ALA A 97 -18.73 4.49 -4.28
N ARG A 98 -17.85 4.66 -3.30
CA ARG A 98 -18.18 5.22 -1.98
C ARG A 98 -18.68 6.66 -2.06
N ARG A 99 -17.95 7.54 -2.75
CA ARG A 99 -18.37 8.95 -2.96
C ARG A 99 -19.74 9.04 -3.66
N ARG A 100 -20.00 8.16 -4.64
CA ARG A 100 -21.30 8.09 -5.30
C ARG A 100 -22.41 7.70 -4.32
N LYS A 101 -22.17 6.71 -3.46
CA LYS A 101 -23.13 6.29 -2.43
C LYS A 101 -23.39 7.42 -1.42
N GLU A 102 -22.37 8.08 -0.92
CA GLU A 102 -22.47 9.20 0.02
C GLU A 102 -23.26 10.37 -0.59
N ARG A 103 -23.05 10.69 -1.87
CA ARG A 103 -23.84 11.70 -2.60
C ARG A 103 -25.30 11.34 -2.75
N MET A 104 -25.62 10.05 -2.89
CA MET A 104 -27.03 9.60 -3.03
C MET A 104 -27.76 9.54 -1.69
N THR A 105 -27.04 9.39 -0.58
CA THR A 105 -27.62 9.31 0.78
C THR A 105 -27.55 10.62 1.56
N SER A 106 -26.93 11.67 1.01
CA SER A 106 -26.81 12.97 1.70
C SER A 106 -28.11 13.75 1.63
N PRO A 107 -28.69 14.17 2.78
CA PRO A 107 -29.94 14.95 2.83
C PRO A 107 -29.86 16.33 2.18
N ALA A 108 -28.66 16.86 1.94
CA ALA A 108 -28.45 18.20 1.37
C ALA A 108 -29.05 18.42 -0.02
N ARG A 109 -29.40 17.36 -0.77
CA ARG A 109 -30.04 17.47 -2.08
C ARG A 109 -31.54 17.73 -2.04
N VAL A 110 -32.19 17.53 -0.88
CA VAL A 110 -33.63 17.81 -0.76
C VAL A 110 -33.89 19.31 -0.75
N PHE A 111 -32.90 20.12 -0.39
CA PHE A 111 -33.03 21.58 -0.31
C PHE A 111 -32.61 22.32 -1.59
N ASP A 112 -31.74 21.74 -2.43
CA ASP A 112 -31.31 22.34 -3.70
C ASP A 112 -32.38 22.27 -4.81
N ASP A 113 -33.34 21.33 -4.70
CA ASP A 113 -34.45 21.19 -5.65
C ASP A 113 -35.73 21.92 -5.25
N LEU A 114 -35.73 22.74 -4.17
CA LEU A 114 -36.86 23.54 -3.80
C LEU A 114 -36.82 24.89 -4.55
N PRO A 115 -37.84 25.21 -5.38
CA PRO A 115 -37.84 26.42 -6.18
C PRO A 115 -38.24 27.71 -5.41
N ILE A 116 -38.13 27.71 -4.09
CA ILE A 116 -38.54 28.86 -3.26
C ILE A 116 -37.35 29.31 -2.41
N PRO A 117 -36.82 30.54 -2.64
CA PRO A 117 -35.90 31.15 -1.69
C PRO A 117 -36.67 31.45 -0.40
N VAL A 118 -36.34 30.75 0.68
CA VAL A 118 -36.84 31.10 2.00
C VAL A 118 -36.15 32.42 2.41
N PRO A 119 -36.89 33.52 2.67
CA PRO A 119 -36.27 34.72 3.16
C PRO A 119 -35.69 34.48 4.54
N VAL A 120 -34.36 34.49 4.64
CA VAL A 120 -33.67 34.47 5.94
C VAL A 120 -33.87 35.85 6.56
N PRO A 121 -34.40 35.98 7.79
CA PRO A 121 -34.49 37.29 8.45
C PRO A 121 -33.08 37.87 8.59
N ALA A 122 -32.90 39.11 8.13
CA ALA A 122 -31.66 39.85 8.27
C ALA A 122 -31.35 40.06 9.76
N GLY A 123 -30.53 39.24 10.35
CA GLY A 123 -29.85 39.53 11.61
C GLY A 123 -28.77 40.56 11.39
N PRO A 124 -28.25 41.21 12.45
CA PRO A 124 -27.21 42.23 12.32
C PRO A 124 -26.01 41.63 11.56
N ALA A 125 -25.55 42.38 10.54
CA ALA A 125 -24.50 41.97 9.63
C ALA A 125 -23.20 41.74 10.41
N ASP A 126 -22.88 40.46 10.68
CA ASP A 126 -21.51 40.06 11.00
C ASP A 126 -20.64 40.35 9.75
N PRO A 127 -19.39 40.84 9.96
CA PRO A 127 -18.46 41.02 8.85
C PRO A 127 -18.31 39.71 8.09
N PRO A 128 -18.14 39.75 6.74
CA PRO A 128 -18.06 38.53 5.95
C PRO A 128 -16.94 37.66 6.52
N ALA A 129 -17.33 36.56 7.15
CA ALA A 129 -16.38 35.53 7.53
C ALA A 129 -15.68 35.12 6.24
N THR A 130 -14.42 35.47 6.12
CA THR A 130 -13.54 34.91 5.08
C THR A 130 -13.68 33.42 5.19
N ALA A 131 -14.41 32.85 4.25
CA ALA A 131 -14.72 31.40 4.26
C ALA A 131 -13.39 30.63 4.18
N GLN A 132 -12.83 30.38 5.34
CA GLN A 132 -11.76 29.39 5.44
C GLN A 132 -12.37 28.06 5.00
N PRO A 133 -11.78 27.39 4.01
CA PRO A 133 -12.26 26.08 3.61
C PRO A 133 -12.31 25.20 4.87
N PRO A 134 -13.36 24.39 5.06
CA PRO A 134 -13.48 23.53 6.22
C PRO A 134 -12.15 22.78 6.43
N ALA A 135 -11.65 22.70 7.67
CA ALA A 135 -10.35 22.11 7.99
C ALA A 135 -10.18 20.70 7.37
N ALA A 136 -11.28 19.97 7.19
CA ALA A 136 -11.32 18.70 6.48
C ALA A 136 -10.88 18.81 5.00
N LEU A 137 -11.28 19.87 4.26
CA LEU A 137 -10.86 20.08 2.87
C LEU A 137 -9.38 20.51 2.78
N ALA A 138 -8.89 21.27 3.75
CA ALA A 138 -7.48 21.67 3.80
C ALA A 138 -6.56 20.46 4.02
N ASN A 139 -6.95 19.55 4.91
CA ASN A 139 -6.23 18.29 5.17
C ASN A 139 -6.24 17.37 3.93
N GLU A 140 -7.40 17.22 3.27
CA GLU A 140 -7.52 16.41 2.04
C GLU A 140 -6.59 16.92 0.92
N HIS A 141 -6.46 18.24 0.75
CA HIS A 141 -5.53 18.82 -0.22
C HIS A 141 -4.06 18.64 0.15
N GLY A 142 -3.73 18.66 1.44
CA GLY A 142 -2.38 18.35 1.94
C GLY A 142 -1.98 16.92 1.63
N ASP A 143 -2.86 15.98 1.89
CA ASP A 143 -2.65 14.56 1.65
C ASP A 143 -2.49 14.24 0.16
N LEU A 144 -3.30 14.86 -0.70
CA LEU A 144 -3.19 14.70 -2.15
C LEU A 144 -1.86 15.23 -2.71
N ARG A 145 -1.36 16.36 -2.18
CA ARG A 145 -0.05 16.89 -2.58
C ARG A 145 1.09 15.98 -2.16
N LYS A 146 1.00 15.36 -0.99
CA LYS A 146 1.98 14.39 -0.50
C LYS A 146 2.00 13.16 -1.39
N LEU A 147 0.84 12.58 -1.68
CA LEU A 147 0.70 11.46 -2.59
C LEU A 147 1.21 11.76 -4.00
N ALA A 148 0.90 12.95 -4.55
CA ALA A 148 1.42 13.36 -5.85
C ALA A 148 2.95 13.50 -5.87
N ARG A 149 3.56 13.87 -4.74
CA ARG A 149 5.01 13.90 -4.59
C ARG A 149 5.60 12.49 -4.59
N ASP A 150 4.98 11.57 -3.86
CA ASP A 150 5.42 10.17 -3.77
C ASP A 150 5.33 9.49 -5.14
N GLN A 151 4.25 9.76 -5.90
CA GLN A 151 4.12 9.28 -7.27
C GLN A 151 5.23 9.81 -8.20
N ARG A 152 5.62 11.07 -8.05
CA ARG A 152 6.74 11.64 -8.83
C ARG A 152 8.07 10.98 -8.48
N TRP A 153 8.32 10.71 -7.20
CA TRP A 153 9.48 9.94 -6.76
C TRP A 153 9.49 8.53 -7.36
N PHE A 154 8.36 7.84 -7.27
CA PHE A 154 8.21 6.52 -7.87
C PHE A 154 8.49 6.54 -9.38
N LEU A 155 7.85 7.46 -10.13
CA LEU A 155 8.04 7.57 -11.57
C LEU A 155 9.51 7.85 -11.93
N ALA A 156 10.18 8.75 -11.22
CA ALA A 156 11.59 9.04 -11.44
C ALA A 156 12.47 7.79 -11.24
N VAL A 157 12.28 7.07 -10.12
CA VAL A 157 13.00 5.83 -9.85
C VAL A 157 12.68 4.76 -10.89
N PHE A 158 11.40 4.64 -11.27
CA PHE A 158 10.96 3.63 -12.24
C PHE A 158 11.53 3.89 -13.65
N VAL A 159 11.55 5.14 -14.10
CA VAL A 159 12.17 5.53 -15.39
C VAL A 159 13.66 5.20 -15.38
N VAL A 160 14.38 5.57 -14.31
CA VAL A 160 15.81 5.22 -14.16
C VAL A 160 16.01 3.71 -14.22
N LYS A 161 15.18 2.94 -13.51
CA LYS A 161 15.21 1.48 -13.50
C LYS A 161 15.03 0.88 -14.88
N VAL A 162 14.02 1.31 -15.64
CA VAL A 162 13.74 0.83 -17.00
C VAL A 162 14.89 1.21 -17.93
N THR A 163 15.38 2.44 -17.86
CA THR A 163 16.52 2.90 -18.67
C THR A 163 17.77 2.06 -18.40
N LEU A 164 18.09 1.79 -17.14
CA LEU A 164 19.21 0.92 -16.79
C LEU A 164 19.01 -0.53 -17.22
N GLY A 165 17.77 -0.99 -17.32
CA GLY A 165 17.44 -2.30 -17.89
C GLY A 165 17.75 -2.41 -19.39
N LEU A 166 17.72 -1.29 -20.11
CA LEU A 166 17.96 -1.26 -21.56
C LEU A 166 19.45 -1.05 -21.95
N VAL A 167 20.28 -0.62 -20.99
CA VAL A 167 21.69 -0.27 -21.26
C VAL A 167 22.60 -1.19 -20.46
N ALA A 168 23.53 -1.88 -21.14
CA ALA A 168 24.56 -2.70 -20.51
C ALA A 168 25.88 -1.93 -20.41
N PHE A 169 26.44 -1.80 -19.21
CA PHE A 169 27.77 -1.22 -18.98
C PHE A 169 28.38 -1.70 -17.66
N ALA A 170 29.71 -1.68 -17.58
CA ALA A 170 30.47 -2.30 -16.49
C ALA A 170 30.21 -1.71 -15.09
N VAL A 171 29.77 -0.45 -14.99
CA VAL A 171 29.50 0.24 -13.71
C VAL A 171 28.09 -0.01 -13.21
N LYS A 172 27.23 -0.67 -14.02
CA LYS A 172 25.81 -0.91 -13.72
C LYS A 172 25.55 -1.58 -12.35
N PRO A 173 26.30 -2.59 -11.90
CA PRO A 173 26.09 -3.17 -10.58
C PRO A 173 26.18 -2.15 -9.44
N TRP A 174 27.17 -1.24 -9.50
CA TRP A 174 27.37 -0.22 -8.46
C TRP A 174 26.22 0.80 -8.39
N LEU A 175 25.49 0.98 -9.48
CA LEU A 175 24.28 1.82 -9.48
C LEU A 175 23.14 1.23 -8.65
N GLY A 176 23.20 -0.07 -8.32
CA GLY A 176 22.30 -0.69 -7.34
C GLY A 176 22.33 0.04 -6.01
N LEU A 177 23.49 0.55 -5.57
CA LEU A 177 23.60 1.33 -4.34
C LEU A 177 22.81 2.64 -4.38
N LEU A 178 22.63 3.24 -5.56
CA LEU A 178 21.81 4.45 -5.72
C LEU A 178 20.34 4.17 -5.44
N PHE A 179 19.84 2.98 -5.75
CA PHE A 179 18.47 2.59 -5.42
C PHE A 179 18.26 2.47 -3.92
N PHE A 180 19.22 1.90 -3.19
CA PHE A 180 19.18 1.87 -1.73
C PHE A 180 19.29 3.27 -1.13
N ALA A 181 20.17 4.12 -1.67
CA ALA A 181 20.28 5.52 -1.26
C ALA A 181 18.99 6.29 -1.51
N ALA A 182 18.36 6.11 -2.69
CA ALA A 182 17.08 6.73 -3.03
C ALA A 182 15.98 6.31 -2.05
N TYR A 183 15.90 5.00 -1.71
CA TYR A 183 14.97 4.54 -0.68
C TYR A 183 15.29 5.12 0.70
N GLY A 184 16.56 5.16 1.08
CA GLY A 184 16.98 5.74 2.36
C GLY A 184 16.61 7.21 2.50
N VAL A 185 16.79 7.99 1.42
CA VAL A 185 16.37 9.41 1.38
C VAL A 185 14.85 9.53 1.46
N TYR A 186 14.11 8.72 0.70
CA TYR A 186 12.64 8.69 0.75
C TYR A 186 12.16 8.37 2.17
N PHE A 187 12.65 7.29 2.76
CA PHE A 187 12.30 6.82 4.10
C PHE A 187 12.63 7.87 5.18
N TRP A 188 13.81 8.49 5.12
CA TRP A 188 14.19 9.53 6.05
C TRP A 188 13.30 10.76 5.96
N ARG A 189 12.97 11.19 4.74
CA ARG A 189 12.04 12.31 4.52
C ARG A 189 10.65 12.01 5.05
N GLU A 190 10.16 10.78 4.83
CA GLU A 190 8.85 10.37 5.27
C GLU A 190 8.74 10.34 6.80
N ILE A 191 9.74 9.78 7.50
CA ILE A 191 9.80 9.82 8.97
C ILE A 191 9.87 11.26 9.48
N ARG A 192 10.62 12.11 8.81
CA ARG A 192 10.78 13.51 9.24
C ARG A 192 9.50 14.30 9.07
N SER A 193 8.77 14.07 7.98
CA SER A 193 7.43 14.65 7.74
C SER A 193 6.42 14.15 8.78
N ALA A 194 6.46 12.86 9.08
CA ALA A 194 5.55 12.20 10.01
C ALA A 194 5.61 12.74 11.44
N ARG A 195 6.79 13.19 11.89
CA ARG A 195 6.97 13.77 13.23
C ARG A 195 6.34 15.16 13.38
N GLY A 196 6.11 15.87 12.27
CA GLY A 196 5.47 17.19 12.28
C GLY A 196 3.94 17.13 12.27
N GLU A 197 3.34 15.99 11.90
CA GLU A 197 1.89 15.82 11.76
C GLU A 197 1.20 15.30 13.06
N HIS A 198 1.92 15.29 14.18
CA HIS A 198 1.44 14.67 15.43
C HIS A 198 0.35 15.48 16.17
N ASP A 199 -0.01 16.67 15.68
CA ASP A 199 -0.80 17.66 16.41
C ASP A 199 -2.33 17.57 16.20
N GLY A 200 -2.90 16.48 15.70
CA GLY A 200 -4.34 16.55 15.39
C GLY A 200 -5.18 15.30 15.40
N GLY A 201 -4.68 14.15 15.77
CA GLY A 201 -5.49 12.95 15.57
C GLY A 201 -5.29 11.87 16.60
N GLY A 202 -5.77 12.08 17.82
CA GLY A 202 -6.28 10.96 18.62
C GLY A 202 -7.54 10.46 17.94
N ALA A 203 -7.42 9.95 16.69
CA ALA A 203 -8.53 9.25 16.06
C ALA A 203 -8.94 8.14 17.01
N ASP A 204 -10.25 8.00 17.26
CA ASP A 204 -10.82 6.87 17.99
C ASP A 204 -10.39 5.59 17.25
N LEU A 205 -9.25 5.02 17.68
CA LEU A 205 -8.79 3.76 17.14
C LEU A 205 -9.72 2.65 17.60
N GLU A 206 -10.07 1.76 16.68
CA GLU A 206 -10.82 0.57 17.04
C GLU A 206 -10.03 -0.25 18.08
N PRO A 207 -10.69 -0.84 19.09
CA PRO A 207 -9.99 -1.68 20.08
C PRO A 207 -9.11 -2.73 19.41
N LEU A 208 -7.93 -2.98 19.96
CA LEU A 208 -7.02 -4.00 19.43
C LEU A 208 -7.72 -5.37 19.46
N LEU A 209 -7.75 -6.05 18.32
CA LEU A 209 -8.49 -7.30 18.18
C LEU A 209 -8.03 -8.40 19.16
N LEU A 210 -6.73 -8.44 19.48
CA LEU A 210 -6.17 -9.36 20.48
C LEU A 210 -6.55 -8.98 21.93
N GLN A 211 -6.84 -7.70 22.20
CA GLN A 211 -7.18 -7.18 23.54
C GLN A 211 -8.42 -6.28 23.51
N ARG A 212 -9.52 -6.75 22.95
CA ARG A 212 -10.77 -5.98 22.75
C ARG A 212 -11.33 -5.34 24.01
N ARG A 213 -11.04 -5.89 25.19
CA ARG A 213 -11.56 -5.40 26.47
C ARG A 213 -10.74 -4.26 27.08
N ARG A 214 -9.58 -3.94 26.51
CA ARG A 214 -8.72 -2.87 27.01
C ARG A 214 -8.82 -1.65 26.10
N PRO A 215 -9.16 -0.47 26.64
CA PRO A 215 -9.22 0.76 25.85
C PRO A 215 -7.83 1.15 25.31
N VAL A 216 -6.77 0.84 26.07
CA VAL A 216 -5.39 1.01 25.63
C VAL A 216 -4.68 -0.35 25.70
N PRO A 217 -4.36 -0.97 24.57
CA PRO A 217 -3.74 -2.28 24.55
C PRO A 217 -2.30 -2.26 25.07
N ALA A 218 -1.82 -3.36 25.61
CA ALA A 218 -0.42 -3.49 26.01
C ALA A 218 0.49 -3.52 24.78
N THR A 219 1.69 -2.92 24.87
CA THR A 219 2.65 -2.85 23.75
C THR A 219 3.03 -4.23 23.20
N TRP A 220 3.22 -5.22 24.10
CA TRP A 220 3.51 -6.59 23.68
C TRP A 220 2.38 -7.20 22.83
N ALA A 221 1.12 -6.89 23.14
CA ALA A 221 -0.01 -7.40 22.38
C ALA A 221 -0.09 -6.79 20.96
N VAL A 222 0.23 -5.50 20.85
CA VAL A 222 0.34 -4.82 19.56
C VAL A 222 1.45 -5.47 18.72
N LEU A 223 2.64 -5.66 19.29
CA LEU A 223 3.76 -6.30 18.59
C LEU A 223 3.45 -7.74 18.19
N VAL A 224 2.90 -8.53 19.12
CA VAL A 224 2.54 -9.93 18.82
C VAL A 224 1.49 -9.99 17.71
N GLN A 225 0.43 -9.17 17.78
CA GLN A 225 -0.59 -9.16 16.73
C GLN A 225 0.01 -8.74 15.39
N THR A 226 0.85 -7.69 15.34
CA THR A 226 1.51 -7.23 14.11
C THR A 226 2.39 -8.33 13.50
N LEU A 227 3.29 -8.93 14.29
CA LEU A 227 4.23 -9.93 13.80
C LEU A 227 3.55 -11.24 13.41
N ALA A 228 2.58 -11.70 14.21
CA ALA A 228 1.84 -12.92 13.91
C ALA A 228 1.00 -12.78 12.64
N THR A 229 0.36 -11.62 12.44
CA THR A 229 -0.42 -11.37 11.23
C THR A 229 0.47 -11.22 10.00
N LEU A 230 1.63 -10.56 10.11
CA LEU A 230 2.62 -10.52 9.02
C LEU A 230 3.12 -11.92 8.63
N ALA A 231 3.45 -12.74 9.61
CA ALA A 231 3.88 -14.13 9.36
C ALA A 231 2.77 -14.95 8.68
N LEU A 232 1.52 -14.76 9.11
CA LEU A 232 0.36 -15.43 8.50
C LEU A 232 0.10 -14.93 7.07
N ILE A 233 0.15 -13.60 6.83
CA ILE A 233 0.03 -12.99 5.50
C ILE A 233 1.10 -13.57 4.58
N PHE A 234 2.36 -13.59 5.02
CA PHE A 234 3.46 -14.14 4.24
C PHE A 234 3.23 -15.61 3.87
N ALA A 235 2.94 -16.47 4.86
CA ALA A 235 2.72 -17.89 4.61
C ALA A 235 1.53 -18.15 3.67
N ALA A 236 0.41 -17.44 3.89
CA ALA A 236 -0.78 -17.57 3.05
C ALA A 236 -0.56 -17.04 1.63
N SER A 237 0.21 -15.95 1.47
CA SER A 237 0.57 -15.39 0.14
C SER A 237 1.46 -16.36 -0.64
N GLN A 238 2.47 -16.97 -0.01
CA GLN A 238 3.32 -17.98 -0.66
C GLN A 238 2.48 -19.17 -1.14
N LEU A 239 1.58 -19.65 -0.29
CA LEU A 239 0.68 -20.75 -0.66
C LEU A 239 -0.27 -20.33 -1.80
N PHE A 240 -0.79 -19.10 -1.78
CA PHE A 240 -1.65 -18.55 -2.82
C PHE A 240 -0.93 -18.53 -4.18
N VAL A 241 0.29 -18.00 -4.24
CA VAL A 241 1.13 -17.96 -5.45
C VAL A 241 1.40 -19.37 -5.97
N HIS A 242 1.72 -20.32 -5.07
CA HIS A 242 1.91 -21.72 -5.43
C HIS A 242 0.65 -22.33 -6.07
N GLN A 243 -0.54 -22.10 -5.49
CA GLN A 243 -1.80 -22.58 -6.07
C GLN A 243 -2.07 -21.93 -7.43
N LEU A 244 -1.79 -20.65 -7.59
CA LEU A 244 -1.97 -19.94 -8.86
C LEU A 244 -1.08 -20.51 -9.96
N GLY A 245 0.19 -20.81 -9.63
CA GLY A 245 1.12 -21.50 -10.53
C GLY A 245 0.63 -22.87 -10.98
N ALA A 246 -0.03 -23.64 -10.09
CA ALA A 246 -0.62 -24.92 -10.42
C ALA A 246 -1.90 -24.79 -11.28
N ILE A 247 -2.65 -23.69 -11.15
CA ILE A 247 -3.89 -23.45 -11.91
C ILE A 247 -3.59 -22.96 -13.32
N GLY A 248 -2.52 -22.19 -13.54
CA GLY A 248 -2.15 -21.65 -14.85
C GLY A 248 -2.19 -22.68 -15.98
N PRO A 249 -1.47 -23.80 -15.87
CA PRO A 249 -1.50 -24.90 -16.85
C PRO A 249 -2.90 -25.54 -17.01
N ILE A 250 -3.68 -25.65 -15.92
CA ILE A 250 -5.04 -26.20 -15.95
C ILE A 250 -5.97 -25.32 -16.81
N LEU A 251 -5.73 -24.01 -16.81
CA LEU A 251 -6.47 -23.04 -17.63
C LEU A 251 -5.90 -22.88 -19.06
N GLY A 252 -4.85 -23.66 -19.40
CA GLY A 252 -4.19 -23.55 -20.69
C GLY A 252 -3.33 -22.28 -20.85
N LEU A 253 -3.00 -21.60 -19.75
CA LEU A 253 -2.16 -20.39 -19.78
C LEU A 253 -0.70 -20.79 -19.93
N PRO A 254 0.07 -20.15 -20.85
CA PRO A 254 1.52 -20.32 -20.90
C PRO A 254 2.16 -19.96 -19.56
N ALA A 255 3.22 -20.70 -19.16
CA ALA A 255 3.95 -20.45 -17.92
C ALA A 255 4.45 -18.99 -17.81
N ALA A 256 4.92 -18.41 -18.93
CA ALA A 256 5.34 -17.02 -18.99
C ALA A 256 4.21 -16.03 -18.66
N VAL A 257 2.98 -16.28 -19.13
CA VAL A 257 1.80 -15.43 -18.82
C VAL A 257 1.44 -15.55 -17.34
N THR A 258 1.46 -16.78 -16.81
CA THR A 258 1.18 -17.03 -15.40
C THR A 258 2.22 -16.32 -14.51
N ALA A 259 3.49 -16.46 -14.82
CA ALA A 259 4.57 -15.85 -14.05
C ALA A 259 4.61 -14.32 -14.17
N LEU A 260 4.40 -13.77 -15.37
CA LEU A 260 4.60 -12.34 -15.63
C LEU A 260 3.40 -11.48 -15.24
N LEU A 261 2.17 -12.01 -15.41
CA LEU A 261 0.94 -11.24 -15.15
C LEU A 261 0.24 -11.65 -13.85
N LEU A 262 0.07 -12.95 -13.62
CA LEU A 262 -0.71 -13.41 -12.48
C LEU A 262 0.09 -13.44 -11.18
N SER A 263 1.38 -13.82 -11.25
CA SER A 263 2.21 -13.87 -10.04
C SER A 263 2.38 -12.50 -9.37
N PRO A 264 2.71 -11.40 -10.07
CA PRO A 264 2.79 -10.08 -9.45
C PRO A 264 1.47 -9.62 -8.83
N ILE A 265 0.34 -9.86 -9.49
CA ILE A 265 -0.97 -9.52 -8.90
C ILE A 265 -1.21 -10.32 -7.61
N ALA A 266 -0.78 -11.58 -7.59
CA ALA A 266 -0.95 -12.45 -6.44
C ALA A 266 -0.04 -12.07 -5.27
N THR A 267 1.21 -11.68 -5.54
CA THR A 267 2.14 -11.24 -4.50
C THR A 267 1.73 -9.92 -3.87
N GLU A 268 1.10 -9.03 -4.67
CA GLU A 268 0.59 -7.74 -4.21
C GLU A 268 -0.82 -7.82 -3.55
N LEU A 269 -1.36 -9.01 -3.43
CA LEU A 269 -2.68 -9.20 -2.83
C LEU A 269 -2.80 -8.63 -1.40
N PRO A 270 -1.81 -8.76 -0.50
CA PRO A 270 -1.87 -8.17 0.84
C PRO A 270 -2.00 -6.63 0.80
N GLU A 271 -1.24 -5.95 -0.06
CA GLU A 271 -1.29 -4.50 -0.24
C GLU A 271 -2.66 -4.05 -0.74
N ILE A 272 -3.20 -4.78 -1.71
CA ILE A 272 -4.55 -4.53 -2.26
C ILE A 272 -5.60 -4.73 -1.16
N MET A 273 -5.51 -5.80 -0.37
CA MET A 273 -6.45 -6.08 0.70
C MET A 273 -6.39 -5.04 1.82
N ASN A 274 -5.18 -4.61 2.24
CA ASN A 274 -5.01 -3.52 3.20
C ASN A 274 -5.68 -2.23 2.68
N ALA A 275 -5.45 -1.88 1.41
CA ALA A 275 -6.06 -0.71 0.81
C ALA A 275 -7.59 -0.81 0.77
N ILE A 276 -8.16 -1.97 0.42
CA ILE A 276 -9.60 -2.23 0.44
C ILE A 276 -10.16 -2.03 1.85
N ILE A 277 -9.51 -2.58 2.87
CA ILE A 277 -9.95 -2.48 4.27
C ILE A 277 -9.97 -1.03 4.71
N TRP A 278 -8.90 -0.27 4.48
CA TRP A 278 -8.85 1.15 4.85
C TRP A 278 -9.86 2.02 4.08
N VAL A 279 -10.08 1.76 2.79
CA VAL A 279 -11.14 2.47 2.04
C VAL A 279 -12.51 2.17 2.63
N ARG A 280 -12.79 0.92 3.02
CA ARG A 280 -14.06 0.54 3.69
C ARG A 280 -14.22 1.22 5.04
N GLN A 281 -13.15 1.39 5.80
CA GLN A 281 -13.13 2.13 7.07
C GLN A 281 -13.18 3.65 6.90
N GLY A 282 -13.09 4.18 5.67
CA GLY A 282 -13.05 5.62 5.40
C GLY A 282 -11.67 6.26 5.49
N LYS A 283 -10.64 5.48 5.72
CA LYS A 283 -9.25 5.92 5.88
C LYS A 283 -8.52 5.90 4.52
N THR A 284 -9.06 6.66 3.55
CA THR A 284 -8.57 6.63 2.15
C THR A 284 -7.12 7.08 2.01
N ALA A 285 -6.68 8.04 2.83
CA ALA A 285 -5.30 8.49 2.86
C ALA A 285 -4.32 7.38 3.25
N LEU A 286 -4.67 6.55 4.25
CA LEU A 286 -3.89 5.37 4.66
C LEU A 286 -3.81 4.33 3.54
N ALA A 287 -4.92 4.06 2.84
CA ALA A 287 -4.95 3.13 1.71
C ALA A 287 -3.98 3.54 0.60
N LEU A 288 -4.04 4.81 0.18
CA LEU A 288 -3.18 5.36 -0.86
C LEU A 288 -1.71 5.43 -0.41
N ALA A 289 -1.47 5.79 0.85
CA ALA A 289 -0.15 5.83 1.45
C ALA A 289 0.52 4.44 1.48
N ASN A 290 -0.24 3.39 1.81
CA ASN A 290 0.25 2.01 1.80
C ASN A 290 0.70 1.58 0.39
N ILE A 291 -0.13 1.81 -0.64
CA ILE A 291 0.23 1.48 -2.01
C ILE A 291 1.46 2.27 -2.46
N SER A 292 1.50 3.58 -2.18
CA SER A 292 2.62 4.45 -2.53
C SER A 292 3.93 4.01 -1.87
N GLY A 293 3.89 3.67 -0.58
CA GLY A 293 5.03 3.17 0.17
C GLY A 293 5.54 1.83 -0.36
N ALA A 294 4.64 0.87 -0.62
CA ALA A 294 4.98 -0.43 -1.18
C ALA A 294 5.62 -0.29 -2.57
N MET A 295 5.07 0.58 -3.43
CA MET A 295 5.66 0.87 -4.74
C MET A 295 7.09 1.40 -4.63
N MET A 296 7.37 2.29 -3.68
CA MET A 296 8.71 2.83 -3.46
C MET A 296 9.70 1.76 -3.01
N ILE A 297 9.31 0.90 -2.04
CA ILE A 297 10.16 -0.20 -1.58
C ILE A 297 10.48 -1.14 -2.76
N GLN A 298 9.46 -1.59 -3.46
CA GLN A 298 9.59 -2.59 -4.52
C GLN A 298 10.28 -2.03 -5.77
N ALA A 299 10.14 -0.73 -6.07
CA ALA A 299 10.88 -0.10 -7.15
C ALA A 299 12.37 0.07 -6.83
N THR A 300 12.75 0.15 -5.57
CA THR A 300 14.12 0.45 -5.13
C THR A 300 14.86 -0.78 -4.62
N VAL A 301 14.40 -1.42 -3.56
CA VAL A 301 15.16 -2.48 -2.86
C VAL A 301 15.39 -3.70 -3.75
N PRO A 302 14.37 -4.35 -4.35
CA PRO A 302 14.59 -5.48 -5.25
C PRO A 302 15.42 -5.10 -6.48
N SER A 303 15.26 -3.88 -6.99
CA SER A 303 16.03 -3.41 -8.15
C SER A 303 17.51 -3.21 -7.81
N GLY A 304 17.80 -2.65 -6.63
CA GLY A 304 19.15 -2.53 -6.12
C GLY A 304 19.83 -3.89 -5.95
N LEU A 305 19.09 -4.86 -5.39
CA LEU A 305 19.56 -6.25 -5.25
C LEU A 305 19.83 -6.88 -6.63
N GLY A 306 18.90 -6.76 -7.57
CA GLY A 306 19.07 -7.27 -8.93
C GLY A 306 20.32 -6.69 -9.60
N LEU A 307 20.52 -5.37 -9.53
CA LEU A 307 21.69 -4.71 -10.13
C LEU A 307 23.02 -5.14 -9.49
N LEU A 308 23.05 -5.38 -8.18
CA LEU A 308 24.28 -5.76 -7.47
C LEU A 308 24.67 -7.23 -7.67
N PHE A 309 23.71 -8.13 -7.71
CA PHE A 309 23.96 -9.57 -7.59
C PHE A 309 23.66 -10.38 -8.88
N THR A 310 23.10 -9.75 -9.93
CA THR A 310 22.94 -10.42 -11.22
C THR A 310 23.98 -9.93 -12.23
N PRO A 311 24.58 -10.81 -13.06
CA PRO A 311 25.40 -10.40 -14.19
C PRO A 311 24.54 -9.70 -15.25
N TRP A 312 25.04 -8.63 -15.80
CA TRP A 312 24.38 -7.82 -16.83
C TRP A 312 25.18 -7.80 -18.11
#